data_8d6b45b91a05f383f90d51698ef43ba8
#
_entry.id   8d6b45b91a05f383f90d51698ef43ba8
#
_cell.length_a   1.000
_cell.length_b   1.000
_cell.length_c   1.000
_cell.angle_alpha   90.00
_cell.angle_beta   90.00
_cell.angle_gamma   90.00
#
_symmetry.space_group_name_H-M   'P 1'
#
loop_
_entity.id
_entity.type
_entity.pdbx_description
1 polymer ?
#
loop_
_entity_poly.entity_id
_entity_poly.type
_entity_poly.pdbx_seq_one_letter_code
_entity_poly.pdbx_strand_id
1 'polypeptide(L)'
;SPRLWFGILFITVSCGILSFEDLSSLQFTYGSLFVLLAAVCWGFENNCTRKLSSKDPLQIVLLKGIFSGLGSIIIGLCIGERLTVLWSIIPVLLVGFIAYGLSIYFYVYAQRLLGAARTSAYYAISPFIAAILSLIIFKQIPTVTYFIALIFMVIGAWLSSNDNKN
;
A
#
# COMPACT_ATOMS: atom_id res chain seq x y z
N SER A 1 14.57 -6.18 16.49
CA SER A 1 15.54 -7.28 16.44
C SER A 1 16.28 -7.28 15.09
N PRO A 2 17.48 -7.86 15.02
CA PRO A 2 18.23 -7.96 13.76
C PRO A 2 17.44 -8.66 12.65
N ARG A 3 16.64 -9.68 12.97
CA ARG A 3 15.81 -10.42 12.02
C ARG A 3 14.79 -9.53 11.31
N LEU A 4 14.15 -8.60 12.05
CA LEU A 4 13.21 -7.64 11.47
C LEU A 4 13.91 -6.72 10.47
N TRP A 5 15.12 -6.24 10.78
CA TRP A 5 15.91 -5.40 9.88
C TRP A 5 16.29 -6.14 8.59
N PHE A 6 16.75 -7.39 8.70
CA PHE A 6 17.00 -8.21 7.52
C PHE A 6 15.72 -8.47 6.72
N GLY A 7 14.59 -8.75 7.39
CA GLY A 7 13.31 -8.89 6.72
C GLY A 7 12.91 -7.65 5.92
N ILE A 8 13.02 -6.45 6.53
CA ILE A 8 12.76 -5.19 5.85
C ILE A 8 13.72 -4.98 4.67
N LEU A 9 15.01 -5.29 4.84
CA LEU A 9 16.01 -5.18 3.77
C LEU A 9 15.63 -6.05 2.57
N PHE A 10 15.29 -7.33 2.79
CA PHE A 10 14.87 -8.23 1.72
C PHE A 10 13.60 -7.74 1.00
N ILE A 11 12.61 -7.23 1.73
CA ILE A 11 11.40 -6.63 1.15
C ILE A 11 11.77 -5.41 0.31
N THR A 12 12.63 -4.52 0.82
CA THR A 12 13.07 -3.33 0.09
C THR A 12 13.80 -3.69 -1.20
N VAL A 13 14.70 -4.68 -1.15
CA VAL A 13 15.40 -5.21 -2.34
C VAL A 13 14.39 -5.79 -3.33
N SER A 14 13.41 -6.56 -2.89
CA SER A 14 12.35 -7.09 -3.75
C SER A 14 11.57 -5.99 -4.46
N CYS A 15 11.15 -4.95 -3.71
CA CYS A 15 10.47 -3.79 -4.30
C CYS A 15 11.37 -3.05 -5.29
N GLY A 16 12.67 -2.92 -4.98
CA GLY A 16 13.67 -2.35 -5.89
C GLY A 16 13.76 -3.13 -7.19
N ILE A 17 13.89 -4.45 -7.13
CA ILE A 17 13.95 -5.32 -8.32
C ILE A 17 12.73 -5.10 -9.23
N LEU A 18 11.51 -5.06 -8.65
CA LEU A 18 10.29 -4.81 -9.41
C LEU A 18 10.23 -3.39 -10.00
N SER A 19 10.76 -2.39 -9.30
CA SER A 19 10.75 -1.00 -9.76
C SER A 19 11.72 -0.75 -10.91
N PHE A 20 12.80 -1.55 -11.01
CA PHE A 20 13.86 -1.40 -12.02
C PHE A 20 13.73 -2.40 -13.18
N GLU A 21 12.58 -3.02 -13.37
CA GLU A 21 12.35 -3.98 -14.45
C GLU A 21 12.55 -3.36 -15.84
N ASP A 22 12.31 -2.06 -15.97
CA ASP A 22 12.56 -1.30 -17.19
C ASP A 22 13.42 -0.06 -16.90
N LEU A 23 14.75 -0.26 -16.87
CA LEU A 23 15.73 0.81 -16.65
C LEU A 23 15.70 1.88 -17.76
N SER A 24 15.20 1.54 -18.94
CA SER A 24 15.08 2.50 -20.05
C SER A 24 13.99 3.55 -19.81
N SER A 25 13.06 3.28 -18.92
CA SER A 25 11.95 4.17 -18.55
C SER A 25 12.20 5.04 -17.31
N LEU A 26 13.38 4.93 -16.68
CA LEU A 26 13.76 5.76 -15.52
C LEU A 26 13.97 7.22 -15.93
N GLN A 27 12.90 7.91 -16.21
CA GLN A 27 12.90 9.36 -16.36
C GLN A 27 12.48 9.99 -15.04
N PHE A 28 13.37 10.81 -14.48
CA PHE A 28 13.04 11.63 -13.31
C PHE A 28 12.07 12.72 -13.75
N THR A 29 10.80 12.52 -13.45
CA THR A 29 9.72 13.47 -13.74
C THR A 29 9.24 14.15 -12.46
N TYR A 30 8.54 15.29 -12.60
CA TYR A 30 7.84 15.91 -11.47
C TYR A 30 6.88 14.91 -10.79
N GLY A 31 6.26 13.99 -11.55
CA GLY A 31 5.43 12.91 -11.02
C GLY A 31 6.18 12.00 -10.06
N SER A 32 7.43 11.64 -10.36
CA SER A 32 8.27 10.81 -9.48
C SER A 32 8.55 11.51 -8.15
N LEU A 33 8.72 12.83 -8.15
CA LEU A 33 8.90 13.62 -6.93
C LEU A 33 7.62 13.59 -6.06
N PHE A 34 6.45 13.74 -6.66
CA PHE A 34 5.18 13.64 -5.94
C PHE A 34 4.93 12.23 -5.37
N VAL A 35 5.30 11.18 -6.10
CA VAL A 35 5.21 9.80 -5.59
C VAL A 35 6.12 9.59 -4.39
N LEU A 36 7.36 10.11 -4.44
CA LEU A 36 8.28 10.05 -3.31
C LEU A 36 7.73 10.78 -2.09
N LEU A 37 7.20 11.99 -2.29
CA LEU A 37 6.57 12.77 -1.23
C LEU A 37 5.37 12.03 -0.62
N ALA A 38 4.52 11.44 -1.46
CA ALA A 38 3.40 10.63 -1.02
C ALA A 38 3.85 9.41 -0.19
N ALA A 39 4.93 8.75 -0.59
CA ALA A 39 5.49 7.62 0.16
C ALA A 39 6.02 8.05 1.55
N VAL A 40 6.68 9.20 1.64
CA VAL A 40 7.13 9.79 2.91
C VAL A 40 5.93 10.12 3.81
N CYS A 41 4.92 10.79 3.26
CA CYS A 41 3.68 11.12 3.99
C CYS A 41 2.97 9.85 4.49
N TRP A 42 2.92 8.80 3.67
CA TRP A 42 2.30 7.53 4.05
C TRP A 42 3.10 6.81 5.15
N GLY A 43 4.43 6.83 5.09
CA GLY A 43 5.28 6.30 6.17
C GLY A 43 5.07 7.04 7.50
N PHE A 44 4.96 8.37 7.46
CA PHE A 44 4.66 9.19 8.63
C PHE A 44 3.25 8.89 9.17
N GLU A 45 2.26 8.84 8.30
CA GLU A 45 0.86 8.52 8.63
C GLU A 45 0.74 7.14 9.30
N ASN A 46 1.44 6.12 8.79
CA ASN A 46 1.46 4.78 9.38
C ASN A 46 1.93 4.79 10.84
N ASN A 47 2.94 5.59 11.16
CA ASN A 47 3.44 5.70 12.53
C ASN A 47 2.44 6.44 13.45
N CYS A 48 1.75 7.47 12.92
CA CYS A 48 0.68 8.16 13.65
C CYS A 48 -0.51 7.23 13.89
N THR A 49 -0.96 6.52 12.86
CA THR A 49 -2.06 5.55 12.96
C THR A 49 -1.73 4.42 13.94
N ARG A 50 -0.47 3.97 13.96
CA ARG A 50 -0.03 2.96 14.93
C ARG A 50 -0.21 3.44 16.38
N LYS A 51 0.14 4.70 16.68
CA LYS A 51 -0.08 5.28 18.01
C LYS A 51 -1.56 5.37 18.38
N LEU A 52 -2.41 5.66 17.39
CA LEU A 52 -3.85 5.74 17.55
C LEU A 52 -4.57 4.39 17.49
N SER A 53 -3.90 3.31 17.07
CA SER A 53 -4.53 2.00 16.85
C SER A 53 -5.06 1.33 18.13
N SER A 54 -4.73 1.87 19.31
CA SER A 54 -5.38 1.51 20.58
C SER A 54 -6.83 1.99 20.67
N LYS A 55 -7.20 3.00 19.88
CA LYS A 55 -8.58 3.50 19.74
C LYS A 55 -9.37 2.58 18.81
N ASP A 56 -10.67 2.87 18.67
CA ASP A 56 -11.51 2.10 17.75
C ASP A 56 -11.05 2.27 16.29
N PRO A 57 -10.68 1.19 15.59
CA PRO A 57 -10.27 1.25 14.18
C PRO A 57 -11.31 1.90 13.28
N LEU A 58 -12.61 1.71 13.57
CA LEU A 58 -13.69 2.28 12.77
C LEU A 58 -13.68 3.82 12.84
N GLN A 59 -13.46 4.39 14.02
CA GLN A 59 -13.35 5.85 14.18
C GLN A 59 -12.17 6.42 13.39
N ILE A 60 -11.03 5.72 13.39
CA ILE A 60 -9.85 6.13 12.62
C ILE A 60 -10.15 6.14 11.13
N VAL A 61 -10.77 5.07 10.62
CA VAL A 61 -11.14 4.95 9.20
C VAL A 61 -12.14 6.01 8.78
N LEU A 62 -13.16 6.27 9.61
CA LEU A 62 -14.16 7.32 9.37
C LEU A 62 -13.51 8.70 9.25
N LEU A 63 -12.67 9.07 10.20
CA LEU A 63 -11.97 10.36 10.18
C LEU A 63 -11.08 10.47 8.93
N LYS A 64 -10.28 9.45 8.65
CA LYS A 64 -9.43 9.41 7.45
C LYS A 64 -10.26 9.54 6.17
N GLY A 65 -11.35 8.79 6.06
CA GLY A 65 -12.24 8.83 4.89
C GLY A 65 -12.88 10.19 4.69
N ILE A 66 -13.38 10.82 5.75
CA ILE A 66 -14.02 12.14 5.69
C ILE A 66 -13.00 13.21 5.26
N PHE A 67 -11.86 13.31 5.95
CA PHE A 67 -10.87 14.34 5.65
C PHE A 67 -10.21 14.14 4.27
N SER A 68 -9.84 12.91 3.94
CA SER A 68 -9.27 12.58 2.63
C SER A 68 -10.29 12.79 1.50
N GLY A 69 -11.52 12.31 1.69
CA GLY A 69 -12.58 12.44 0.68
C GLY A 69 -12.97 13.89 0.44
N LEU A 70 -13.22 14.66 1.50
CA LEU A 70 -13.54 16.09 1.37
C LEU A 70 -12.36 16.87 0.77
N GLY A 71 -11.13 16.58 1.20
CA GLY A 71 -9.94 17.23 0.65
C GLY A 71 -9.80 16.96 -0.85
N SER A 72 -9.98 15.72 -1.28
CA SER A 72 -9.92 15.35 -2.70
C SER A 72 -11.02 16.02 -3.53
N ILE A 73 -12.25 16.09 -3.00
CA ILE A 73 -13.36 16.77 -3.68
C ILE A 73 -13.06 18.27 -3.83
N ILE A 74 -12.61 18.93 -2.76
CA ILE A 74 -12.27 20.35 -2.80
C ILE A 74 -11.17 20.62 -3.82
N ILE A 75 -10.09 19.83 -3.81
CA ILE A 75 -9.01 19.97 -4.78
C ILE A 75 -9.53 19.76 -6.20
N GLY A 76 -10.30 18.69 -6.45
CA GLY A 76 -10.88 18.41 -7.75
C GLY A 76 -11.71 19.56 -8.28
N LEU A 77 -12.56 20.15 -7.44
CA LEU A 77 -13.37 21.33 -7.81
C LEU A 77 -12.50 22.56 -8.09
N CYS A 78 -11.44 22.79 -7.31
CA CYS A 78 -10.53 23.92 -7.51
C CYS A 78 -9.75 23.84 -8.82
N ILE A 79 -9.39 22.63 -9.29
CA ILE A 79 -8.72 22.43 -10.58
C ILE A 79 -9.69 22.31 -11.75
N GLY A 80 -11.00 22.47 -11.51
CA GLY A 80 -12.04 22.52 -12.55
C GLY A 80 -12.57 21.15 -12.96
N GLU A 81 -12.27 20.09 -12.23
CA GLU A 81 -12.82 18.76 -12.49
C GLU A 81 -14.33 18.73 -12.28
N ARG A 82 -15.06 18.04 -13.13
CA ARG A 82 -16.52 17.91 -13.06
C ARG A 82 -16.93 16.46 -13.15
N LEU A 83 -17.95 16.10 -12.41
CA LEU A 83 -18.62 14.80 -12.54
C LEU A 83 -19.39 14.75 -13.87
N THR A 84 -18.78 14.17 -14.88
CA THR A 84 -19.36 14.04 -16.23
C THR A 84 -20.25 12.81 -16.39
N VAL A 85 -20.06 11.78 -15.57
CA VAL A 85 -20.70 10.48 -15.73
C VAL A 85 -21.33 10.04 -14.41
N LEU A 86 -22.62 10.34 -14.23
CA LEU A 86 -23.34 10.06 -12.97
C LEU A 86 -23.45 8.56 -12.64
N TRP A 87 -23.58 7.68 -13.63
CA TRP A 87 -23.69 6.25 -13.36
C TRP A 87 -22.41 5.61 -12.81
N SER A 88 -21.25 6.25 -12.99
CA SER A 88 -19.97 5.78 -12.43
C SER A 88 -19.87 5.96 -10.92
N ILE A 89 -20.74 6.74 -10.30
CA ILE A 89 -20.72 7.01 -8.86
C ILE A 89 -20.87 5.72 -8.06
N ILE A 90 -21.81 4.85 -8.44
CA ILE A 90 -22.07 3.60 -7.71
C ILE A 90 -20.87 2.66 -7.74
N PRO A 91 -20.29 2.30 -8.91
CA PRO A 91 -19.06 1.51 -8.93
C PRO A 91 -17.89 2.14 -8.16
N VAL A 92 -17.71 3.45 -8.24
CA VAL A 92 -16.64 4.17 -7.52
C VAL A 92 -16.85 4.09 -6.01
N LEU A 93 -18.08 4.25 -5.52
CA LEU A 93 -18.40 4.09 -4.10
C LEU A 93 -18.17 2.66 -3.62
N LEU A 94 -18.53 1.66 -4.42
CA LEU A 94 -18.27 0.25 -4.09
C LEU A 94 -16.77 -0.05 -4.00
N VAL A 95 -16.00 0.40 -4.99
CA VAL A 95 -14.53 0.26 -4.96
C VAL A 95 -13.95 1.02 -3.77
N GLY A 96 -14.41 2.24 -3.51
CA GLY A 96 -13.99 3.03 -2.35
C GLY A 96 -14.30 2.33 -1.02
N PHE A 97 -15.47 1.73 -0.88
CA PHE A 97 -15.84 0.99 0.32
C PHE A 97 -14.97 -0.26 0.52
N ILE A 98 -14.81 -1.09 -0.52
CA ILE A 98 -14.09 -2.37 -0.43
C ILE A 98 -12.59 -2.14 -0.38
N ALA A 99 -12.03 -1.40 -1.36
CA ALA A 99 -10.59 -1.27 -1.53
C ALA A 99 -9.95 -0.30 -0.54
N TYR A 100 -10.69 0.72 -0.08
CA TYR A 100 -10.19 1.69 0.90
C TYR A 100 -10.83 1.50 2.27
N GLY A 101 -12.14 1.58 2.41
CA GLY A 101 -12.81 1.54 3.70
C GLY A 101 -12.50 0.26 4.47
N LEU A 102 -12.87 -0.87 3.89
CA LEU A 102 -12.70 -2.19 4.52
C LEU A 102 -11.23 -2.59 4.62
N SER A 103 -10.44 -2.34 3.59
CA SER A 103 -9.00 -2.63 3.56
C SER A 103 -8.25 -1.85 4.64
N ILE A 104 -8.49 -0.54 4.76
CA ILE A 104 -7.84 0.30 5.78
C ILE A 104 -8.31 -0.11 7.18
N TYR A 105 -9.58 -0.47 7.36
CA TYR A 105 -10.08 -0.98 8.63
C TYR A 105 -9.27 -2.20 9.09
N PHE A 106 -9.13 -3.21 8.25
CA PHE A 106 -8.34 -4.39 8.57
C PHE A 106 -6.85 -4.08 8.75
N TYR A 107 -6.31 -3.14 7.98
CA TYR A 107 -4.93 -2.69 8.12
C TYR A 107 -4.67 -2.05 9.48
N VAL A 108 -5.54 -1.13 9.95
CA VAL A 108 -5.44 -0.50 11.26
C VAL A 108 -5.61 -1.54 12.38
N TYR A 109 -6.54 -2.46 12.22
CA TYR A 109 -6.73 -3.56 13.15
C TYR A 109 -5.49 -4.46 13.26
N ALA A 110 -4.88 -4.79 12.13
CA ALA A 110 -3.63 -5.54 12.08
C ALA A 110 -2.48 -4.76 12.74
N GLN A 111 -2.38 -3.45 12.53
CA GLN A 111 -1.38 -2.60 13.19
C GLN A 111 -1.52 -2.62 14.71
N ARG A 112 -2.74 -2.69 15.23
CA ARG A 112 -3.00 -2.82 16.65
C ARG A 112 -2.43 -4.11 17.23
N LEU A 113 -2.54 -5.22 16.50
CA LEU A 113 -2.10 -6.55 16.95
C LEU A 113 -0.61 -6.81 16.72
N LEU A 114 -0.11 -6.44 15.54
CA LEU A 114 1.22 -6.81 15.05
C LEU A 114 2.24 -5.67 15.14
N GLY A 115 1.78 -4.43 15.18
CA GLY A 115 2.61 -3.24 15.05
C GLY A 115 2.81 -2.80 13.61
N ALA A 116 3.25 -1.54 13.41
CA ALA A 116 3.34 -0.91 12.09
C ALA A 116 4.31 -1.65 11.15
N ALA A 117 5.52 -1.98 11.60
CA ALA A 117 6.55 -2.59 10.78
C ALA A 117 6.13 -3.96 10.21
N ARG A 118 5.55 -4.83 11.05
CA ARG A 118 5.08 -6.15 10.61
C ARG A 118 3.88 -6.03 9.68
N THR A 119 2.92 -5.17 10.00
CA THR A 119 1.75 -4.95 9.16
C THR A 119 2.15 -4.45 7.78
N SER A 120 3.08 -3.48 7.70
CA SER A 120 3.60 -2.97 6.43
C SER A 120 4.37 -4.04 5.65
N ALA A 121 5.14 -4.90 6.34
CA ALA A 121 5.84 -6.02 5.71
C ALA A 121 4.86 -7.03 5.07
N TYR A 122 3.78 -7.37 5.76
CA TYR A 122 2.74 -8.23 5.17
C TYR A 122 1.99 -7.55 4.03
N TYR A 123 1.71 -6.25 4.18
CA TYR A 123 1.04 -5.49 3.12
C TYR A 123 1.89 -5.40 1.84
N ALA A 124 3.21 -5.43 1.94
CA ALA A 124 4.13 -5.44 0.81
C ALA A 124 4.00 -6.70 -0.10
N ILE A 125 3.26 -7.74 0.33
CA ILE A 125 2.92 -8.90 -0.50
C ILE A 125 1.85 -8.55 -1.56
N SER A 126 1.10 -7.46 -1.38
CA SER A 126 -0.03 -7.10 -2.24
C SER A 126 0.31 -7.00 -3.75
N PRO A 127 1.46 -6.50 -4.22
CA PRO A 127 1.81 -6.52 -5.64
C PRO A 127 1.86 -7.93 -6.24
N PHE A 128 2.28 -8.91 -5.45
CA PHE A 128 2.37 -10.31 -5.91
C PHE A 128 0.99 -10.95 -6.03
N ILE A 129 0.09 -10.64 -5.09
CA ILE A 129 -1.32 -11.05 -5.18
C ILE A 129 -1.97 -10.40 -6.42
N ALA A 130 -1.71 -9.11 -6.65
CA ALA A 130 -2.21 -8.40 -7.81
C ALA A 130 -1.71 -9.01 -9.12
N ALA A 131 -0.43 -9.41 -9.20
CA ALA A 131 0.12 -10.06 -10.39
C ALA A 131 -0.48 -11.44 -10.64
N ILE A 132 -0.72 -12.24 -9.59
CA ILE A 132 -1.40 -13.54 -9.72
C ILE A 132 -2.84 -13.34 -10.25
N LEU A 133 -3.56 -12.36 -9.70
CA LEU A 133 -4.90 -12.01 -10.17
C LEU A 133 -4.88 -11.50 -11.63
N SER A 134 -3.88 -10.69 -11.98
CA SER A 134 -3.67 -10.21 -13.35
C SER A 134 -3.42 -11.36 -14.32
N LEU A 135 -2.62 -12.36 -13.93
CA LEU A 135 -2.41 -13.57 -14.71
C LEU A 135 -3.71 -14.33 -14.96
N ILE A 136 -4.54 -14.48 -13.92
CA ILE A 136 -5.81 -15.22 -14.01
C ILE A 136 -6.83 -14.47 -14.89
N ILE A 137 -6.95 -13.15 -14.68
CA ILE A 137 -7.99 -12.33 -15.32
C ILE A 137 -7.57 -11.92 -16.74
N PHE A 138 -6.33 -11.44 -16.90
CA PHE A 138 -5.84 -10.84 -18.15
C PHE A 138 -4.90 -11.76 -18.92
N LYS A 139 -4.55 -12.94 -18.37
CA LYS A 139 -3.61 -13.92 -18.94
C LYS A 139 -2.22 -13.32 -19.24
N GLN A 140 -1.79 -12.32 -18.48
CA GLN A 140 -0.48 -11.72 -18.57
C GLN A 140 0.53 -12.57 -17.79
N ILE A 141 1.55 -13.08 -18.48
CA ILE A 141 2.58 -13.93 -17.86
C ILE A 141 3.59 -13.01 -17.17
N PRO A 142 3.85 -13.20 -15.85
CA PRO A 142 4.86 -12.44 -15.13
C PRO A 142 6.26 -12.71 -15.70
N THR A 143 7.13 -11.71 -15.60
CA THR A 143 8.52 -11.81 -16.04
C THR A 143 9.38 -12.65 -15.10
N VAL A 144 10.56 -13.08 -15.55
CA VAL A 144 11.53 -13.78 -14.70
C VAL A 144 11.95 -12.92 -13.51
N THR A 145 12.12 -11.63 -13.74
CA THR A 145 12.43 -10.62 -12.69
C THR A 145 11.40 -10.63 -11.57
N TYR A 146 10.12 -10.77 -11.92
CA TYR A 146 9.04 -10.88 -10.95
C TYR A 146 9.21 -12.11 -10.02
N PHE A 147 9.59 -13.27 -10.56
CA PHE A 147 9.80 -14.47 -9.74
C PHE A 147 11.01 -14.33 -8.80
N ILE A 148 12.08 -13.66 -9.25
CA ILE A 148 13.24 -13.36 -8.41
C ILE A 148 12.79 -12.44 -7.25
N ALA A 149 12.08 -11.36 -7.54
CA ALA A 149 11.55 -10.46 -6.54
C ALA A 149 10.61 -11.17 -5.55
N LEU A 150 9.78 -12.09 -6.02
CA LEU A 150 8.90 -12.90 -5.18
C LEU A 150 9.67 -13.72 -4.14
N ILE A 151 10.79 -14.34 -4.53
CA ILE A 151 11.63 -15.11 -3.60
C ILE A 151 12.16 -14.20 -2.49
N PHE A 152 12.71 -13.03 -2.83
CA PHE A 152 13.19 -12.06 -1.84
C PHE A 152 12.05 -11.59 -0.92
N MET A 153 10.87 -11.35 -1.47
CA MET A 153 9.69 -10.93 -0.70
C MET A 153 9.25 -12.00 0.31
N VAL A 154 9.18 -13.26 -0.12
CA VAL A 154 8.78 -14.37 0.75
C VAL A 154 9.78 -14.56 1.89
N ILE A 155 11.08 -14.50 1.59
CA ILE A 155 12.14 -14.58 2.61
C ILE A 155 12.00 -13.41 3.60
N GLY A 156 11.85 -12.19 3.09
CA GLY A 156 11.70 -10.99 3.92
C GLY A 156 10.46 -11.02 4.81
N ALA A 157 9.32 -11.44 4.28
CA ALA A 157 8.08 -11.61 5.03
C ALA A 157 8.21 -12.68 6.12
N TRP A 158 8.85 -13.81 5.81
CA TRP A 158 9.10 -14.88 6.77
C TRP A 158 10.01 -14.42 7.92
N LEU A 159 11.11 -13.72 7.62
CA LEU A 159 12.00 -13.15 8.62
C LEU A 159 11.28 -12.14 9.52
N SER A 160 10.43 -11.30 8.93
CA SER A 160 9.64 -10.30 9.68
C SER A 160 8.56 -10.93 10.55
N SER A 161 7.98 -12.06 10.09
CA SER A 161 6.93 -12.79 10.83
C SER A 161 7.48 -13.48 12.08
N ASN A 162 8.64 -14.12 11.95
CA ASN A 162 9.26 -14.93 13.01
C ASN A 162 10.05 -14.10 14.04
N ASP A 163 9.90 -12.77 14.02
CA ASP A 163 10.51 -11.91 15.01
C ASP A 163 9.66 -11.95 16.30
N ASN A 164 9.86 -12.99 17.11
CA ASN A 164 9.29 -13.06 18.44
C ASN A 164 9.90 -11.94 19.28
N LYS A 165 9.07 -11.03 19.78
CA LYS A 165 9.45 -10.11 20.85
C LYS A 165 9.80 -10.96 22.08
N ASN A 166 11.07 -11.13 22.38
CA ASN A 166 11.52 -11.28 23.76
C ASN A 166 11.53 -9.91 24.41
#